data_3c99844a69bca1acebc60d1bb7471318
#
_entry.id   3c99844a69bca1acebc60d1bb7471318
#
_cell.length_a   1.000
_cell.length_b   1.000
_cell.length_c   1.000
_cell.angle_alpha   90.00
_cell.angle_beta   90.00
_cell.angle_gamma   90.00
#
_symmetry.space_group_name_H-M   'P 1'
#
loop_
_entity.id
_entity.type
_entity.pdbx_description
1 polymer ?
#
loop_
_entity_poly.entity_id
_entity_poly.type
_entity_poly.pdbx_seq_one_letter_code
_entity_poly.pdbx_strand_id
1 'polypeptide(L)'
;MFESIPVWVALVPITLVFLTMTLLLRYTATQVRGRAQLAGIAMMVLIYAATNIGPIASMIRLNNDYQRAVAGEEAVRLIPLLQLDTRLILTPWIPDQLLIGFVSLLPALIIFQLRLRTTFWFVFATVALGVEINEAWANMSGITPPFRIDIHDVALRGLGVLAAALVVQRSRQAFIDRDLRRKRAGVPAAAHAAIQAPAAVVMIRPAAFQPNPETAVDNAFQSAGVADVAERQSVAAQAQIEVAMVAAALRGEGVGVVMFDDREGIDTPDSVFPNNWISTHDDGRVVLYPMATPSRRRERRNDVVEGLGERYAVSQVLDLSPVELEGRYLEGTGALVLDHVHRIAYMARSGRANEAVLDQWCEAMGYTAEVFNTVDQARQPIYHTNVVLSIGTDFVVAGLGNIPDPVERARIAARLGETGRDVIEIDRGQVAEFAGNGLELTGSRGRIFTLSTRALAALRPDQIAAIETSARILAIAIPTIERSGGSVRCMLAGIHLPPRQPDAPTAPAA
;
A
#
# COMPACT_ATOMS: atom_id res chain seq x y z
N MET A 1 -37.04 50.87 -8.36
CA MET A 1 -37.68 49.74 -7.64
C MET A 1 -36.66 48.62 -7.65
N PHE A 2 -35.95 48.41 -6.55
CA PHE A 2 -34.95 47.34 -6.47
C PHE A 2 -35.72 46.06 -6.23
N GLU A 3 -35.92 45.23 -7.25
CA GLU A 3 -36.33 43.86 -7.04
C GLU A 3 -35.11 43.13 -6.41
N SER A 4 -35.26 42.83 -5.15
CA SER A 4 -34.26 42.04 -4.41
C SER A 4 -34.11 40.68 -5.09
N ILE A 5 -32.88 40.29 -5.42
CA ILE A 5 -32.55 38.95 -5.89
C ILE A 5 -33.22 37.95 -4.93
N PRO A 6 -34.08 37.06 -5.40
CA PRO A 6 -34.77 36.13 -4.52
C PRO A 6 -33.78 35.33 -3.71
N VAL A 7 -33.97 35.25 -2.40
CA VAL A 7 -33.05 34.55 -1.45
C VAL A 7 -32.75 33.14 -1.88
N TRP A 8 -33.67 32.44 -2.55
CA TRP A 8 -33.48 31.07 -3.03
C TRP A 8 -32.43 30.97 -4.15
N VAL A 9 -32.19 32.02 -4.91
CA VAL A 9 -31.15 32.04 -5.98
C VAL A 9 -29.75 31.98 -5.37
N ALA A 10 -29.54 32.61 -4.23
CA ALA A 10 -28.28 32.52 -3.49
C ALA A 10 -28.18 31.23 -2.67
N LEU A 11 -29.33 30.68 -2.25
CA LEU A 11 -29.34 29.47 -1.42
C LEU A 11 -28.99 28.18 -2.17
N VAL A 12 -29.27 28.05 -3.47
CA VAL A 12 -29.01 26.81 -4.24
C VAL A 12 -27.52 26.53 -4.38
N PRO A 13 -26.69 27.50 -4.83
CA PRO A 13 -25.23 27.28 -4.85
C PRO A 13 -24.66 26.95 -3.46
N ILE A 14 -25.11 27.68 -2.42
CA ILE A 14 -24.69 27.46 -1.03
C ILE A 14 -25.09 26.05 -0.56
N THR A 15 -26.31 25.61 -0.89
CA THR A 15 -26.80 24.28 -0.53
C THR A 15 -26.04 23.17 -1.27
N LEU A 16 -25.73 23.35 -2.55
CA LEU A 16 -24.90 22.44 -3.34
C LEU A 16 -23.47 22.34 -2.76
N VAL A 17 -22.88 23.48 -2.38
CA VAL A 17 -21.59 23.54 -1.69
C VAL A 17 -21.65 22.75 -0.37
N PHE A 18 -22.70 22.98 0.43
CA PHE A 18 -22.88 22.34 1.73
C PHE A 18 -23.13 20.82 1.60
N LEU A 19 -23.91 20.40 0.61
CA LEU A 19 -24.18 18.97 0.32
C LEU A 19 -22.91 18.27 -0.15
N THR A 20 -22.17 18.89 -1.07
CA THR A 20 -20.90 18.37 -1.58
C THR A 20 -19.85 18.29 -0.47
N MET A 21 -19.79 19.30 0.39
CA MET A 21 -18.97 19.32 1.61
C MET A 21 -19.34 18.21 2.59
N THR A 22 -20.63 18.01 2.83
CA THR A 22 -21.13 16.98 3.75
C THR A 22 -20.81 15.58 3.24
N LEU A 23 -20.97 15.35 1.93
CA LEU A 23 -20.59 14.11 1.27
C LEU A 23 -19.07 13.88 1.32
N LEU A 24 -18.27 14.92 1.10
CA LEU A 24 -16.81 14.87 1.21
C LEU A 24 -16.38 14.59 2.65
N LEU A 25 -16.96 15.25 3.64
CA LEU A 25 -16.67 15.03 5.05
C LEU A 25 -17.08 13.63 5.50
N ARG A 26 -18.22 13.11 5.05
CA ARG A 26 -18.62 11.71 5.33
C ARG A 26 -17.66 10.71 4.69
N TYR A 27 -17.27 10.92 3.43
CA TYR A 27 -16.32 10.06 2.74
C TYR A 27 -14.93 10.12 3.37
N THR A 28 -14.48 11.31 3.80
CA THR A 28 -13.15 11.51 4.41
C THR A 28 -13.13 11.17 5.89
N ALA A 29 -14.24 11.30 6.63
CA ALA A 29 -14.32 10.91 8.04
C ALA A 29 -14.01 9.42 8.27
N THR A 30 -14.27 8.57 7.27
CA THR A 30 -13.88 7.16 7.29
C THR A 30 -12.39 6.93 6.98
N GLN A 31 -11.68 7.94 6.48
CA GLN A 31 -10.29 7.87 6.01
C GLN A 31 -9.32 8.76 6.81
N VAL A 32 -9.84 9.66 7.66
CA VAL A 32 -9.03 10.70 8.33
C VAL A 32 -8.43 10.17 9.62
N ARG A 33 -7.11 10.09 9.67
CA ARG A 33 -6.33 9.81 10.88
C ARG A 33 -5.37 10.98 11.14
N GLY A 34 -5.84 12.03 11.82
CA GLY A 34 -4.96 13.07 12.37
C GLY A 34 -5.35 14.52 12.07
N ARG A 35 -4.79 15.45 12.89
CA ARG A 35 -5.05 16.91 12.84
C ARG A 35 -4.66 17.55 11.51
N ALA A 36 -3.61 17.06 10.84
CA ALA A 36 -3.15 17.59 9.56
C ALA A 36 -4.15 17.33 8.42
N GLN A 37 -4.82 16.18 8.42
CA GLN A 37 -5.85 15.87 7.42
C GLN A 37 -7.11 16.70 7.61
N LEU A 38 -7.51 16.99 8.86
CA LEU A 38 -8.62 17.90 9.17
C LEU A 38 -8.32 19.35 8.72
N ALA A 39 -7.12 19.85 8.98
CA ALA A 39 -6.71 21.19 8.56
C ALA A 39 -6.74 21.35 7.04
N GLY A 40 -6.35 20.33 6.35
CA GLY A 40 -6.37 20.36 4.92
C GLY A 40 -7.76 20.25 4.34
N ILE A 41 -8.69 19.42 4.87
CA ILE A 41 -10.09 19.41 4.47
C ILE A 41 -10.69 20.82 4.65
N ALA A 42 -10.39 21.47 5.77
CA ALA A 42 -10.79 22.86 6.01
C ALA A 42 -10.23 23.81 4.95
N MET A 43 -8.97 23.61 4.53
CA MET A 43 -8.34 24.40 3.45
C MET A 43 -9.02 24.16 2.10
N MET A 44 -9.34 22.92 1.73
CA MET A 44 -10.09 22.62 0.49
C MET A 44 -11.47 23.28 0.49
N VAL A 45 -12.14 23.25 1.63
CA VAL A 45 -13.42 23.93 1.82
C VAL A 45 -13.28 25.43 1.63
N LEU A 46 -12.23 26.05 2.18
CA LEU A 46 -11.95 27.49 2.02
C LEU A 46 -11.61 27.83 0.57
N ILE A 47 -10.81 27.03 -0.12
CA ILE A 47 -10.48 27.23 -1.53
C ILE A 47 -11.74 27.08 -2.38
N TYR A 48 -12.55 26.05 -2.15
CA TYR A 48 -13.81 25.87 -2.84
C TYR A 48 -14.79 27.03 -2.57
N ALA A 49 -14.89 27.49 -1.34
CA ALA A 49 -15.69 28.65 -0.98
C ALA A 49 -15.18 29.93 -1.67
N ALA A 50 -13.86 30.15 -1.70
CA ALA A 50 -13.24 31.30 -2.33
C ALA A 50 -13.45 31.31 -3.86
N THR A 51 -13.35 30.14 -4.50
CA THR A 51 -13.51 30.02 -5.96
C THR A 51 -14.97 30.08 -6.42
N ASN A 52 -15.93 29.69 -5.59
CA ASN A 52 -17.34 29.62 -5.97
C ASN A 52 -18.22 30.71 -5.31
N ILE A 53 -17.89 31.16 -4.09
CA ILE A 53 -18.64 32.20 -3.37
C ILE A 53 -18.08 33.60 -3.68
N GLY A 54 -16.77 33.73 -3.89
CA GLY A 54 -16.10 34.98 -4.24
C GLY A 54 -16.68 35.62 -5.50
N PRO A 55 -16.83 34.89 -6.61
CA PRO A 55 -17.52 35.38 -7.82
C PRO A 55 -18.96 35.82 -7.54
N ILE A 56 -19.75 35.04 -6.79
CA ILE A 56 -21.13 35.40 -6.44
C ILE A 56 -21.19 36.72 -5.64
N ALA A 57 -20.29 36.91 -4.68
CA ALA A 57 -20.21 38.15 -3.90
C ALA A 57 -19.75 39.35 -4.78
N SER A 58 -18.85 39.12 -5.74
CA SER A 58 -18.45 40.13 -6.72
C SER A 58 -19.57 40.45 -7.69
N MET A 59 -20.36 39.45 -8.10
CA MET A 59 -21.55 39.60 -8.93
C MET A 59 -22.60 40.50 -8.26
N ILE A 60 -22.83 40.31 -6.97
CA ILE A 60 -23.77 41.15 -6.21
C ILE A 60 -23.32 42.62 -6.15
N ARG A 61 -22.00 42.87 -6.11
CA ARG A 61 -21.44 44.25 -6.16
C ARG A 61 -21.44 44.84 -7.55
N LEU A 62 -21.07 44.07 -8.58
CA LEU A 62 -21.05 44.51 -9.97
C LEU A 62 -22.45 44.78 -10.53
N ASN A 63 -23.49 44.09 -10.08
CA ASN A 63 -24.86 44.33 -10.49
C ASN A 63 -25.34 45.76 -10.14
N ASN A 64 -24.82 46.37 -9.08
CA ASN A 64 -25.14 47.74 -8.71
C ASN A 64 -24.50 48.79 -9.63
N ASP A 65 -23.36 48.49 -10.25
CA ASP A 65 -22.64 49.41 -11.13
C ASP A 65 -22.99 49.21 -12.61
N TYR A 66 -23.39 48.01 -13.01
CA TYR A 66 -23.61 47.61 -14.40
C TYR A 66 -25.02 47.96 -14.92
N GLN A 67 -26.02 48.07 -14.04
CA GLN A 67 -27.36 48.55 -14.45
C GLN A 67 -27.35 49.98 -14.99
N ARG A 68 -26.23 50.68 -14.86
CA ARG A 68 -26.06 52.03 -15.42
C ARG A 68 -25.43 52.05 -16.81
N ALA A 69 -24.89 50.99 -17.34
CA ALA A 69 -23.99 51.06 -18.48
C ALA A 69 -24.44 50.36 -19.78
N VAL A 70 -25.35 49.37 -19.81
CA VAL A 70 -25.60 48.64 -21.08
C VAL A 70 -27.05 48.23 -21.25
N ALA A 71 -27.76 48.92 -22.10
CA ALA A 71 -28.93 48.43 -22.80
C ALA A 71 -28.46 47.64 -24.04
N GLY A 72 -28.74 46.34 -24.07
CA GLY A 72 -28.78 45.58 -25.32
C GLY A 72 -27.46 44.98 -25.81
N GLU A 73 -27.20 43.76 -25.46
CA GLU A 73 -26.65 42.73 -26.37
C GLU A 73 -26.85 41.33 -25.78
N GLU A 74 -27.64 40.51 -26.45
CA GLU A 74 -27.76 39.07 -26.23
C GLU A 74 -26.44 38.38 -26.59
N ALA A 75 -25.92 37.55 -25.71
CA ALA A 75 -24.93 36.57 -26.15
C ALA A 75 -24.81 35.34 -25.26
N VAL A 76 -25.65 34.35 -25.50
CA VAL A 76 -25.23 32.96 -25.31
C VAL A 76 -24.50 32.55 -26.59
N ARG A 77 -23.16 32.51 -26.57
CA ARG A 77 -22.36 31.92 -27.66
C ARG A 77 -21.78 30.62 -27.18
N LEU A 78 -22.39 29.53 -27.58
CA LEU A 78 -21.70 28.23 -27.69
C LEU A 78 -20.72 28.33 -28.86
N ILE A 79 -19.47 28.65 -28.61
CA ILE A 79 -18.43 28.65 -29.64
C ILE A 79 -17.91 27.21 -29.78
N PRO A 80 -18.03 26.61 -30.99
CA PRO A 80 -17.42 25.29 -31.21
C PRO A 80 -15.91 25.34 -31.02
N LEU A 81 -15.34 24.28 -30.46
CA LEU A 81 -13.91 24.05 -30.13
C LEU A 81 -12.91 24.32 -31.28
N LEU A 82 -13.37 24.67 -32.49
CA LEU A 82 -12.57 24.77 -33.72
C LEU A 82 -12.16 26.16 -34.14
N GLN A 83 -12.54 27.22 -33.39
CA GLN A 83 -12.11 28.60 -33.70
C GLN A 83 -11.26 29.17 -32.56
N LEU A 84 -10.07 28.58 -32.35
CA LEU A 84 -9.04 29.25 -31.57
C LEU A 84 -8.44 30.39 -32.39
N ASP A 85 -8.89 31.63 -32.14
CA ASP A 85 -8.22 32.81 -32.66
C ASP A 85 -6.82 32.91 -32.02
N THR A 86 -5.77 32.94 -32.83
CA THR A 86 -4.39 33.03 -32.37
C THR A 86 -4.09 34.26 -31.51
N ARG A 87 -4.97 35.27 -31.51
CA ARG A 87 -4.92 36.43 -30.61
C ARG A 87 -5.29 36.11 -29.17
N LEU A 88 -5.99 35.02 -28.91
CA LEU A 88 -6.38 34.55 -27.55
C LEU A 88 -5.21 33.96 -26.75
N ILE A 89 -4.15 33.48 -27.43
CA ILE A 89 -2.99 32.81 -26.80
C ILE A 89 -2.15 33.80 -25.96
N LEU A 90 -2.26 35.10 -26.22
CA LEU A 90 -1.46 36.14 -25.56
C LEU A 90 -2.26 36.96 -24.52
N THR A 91 -3.50 36.62 -24.24
CA THR A 91 -4.28 37.31 -23.21
C THR A 91 -3.97 36.74 -21.81
N PRO A 92 -3.96 37.60 -20.74
CA PRO A 92 -3.72 37.14 -19.35
C PRO A 92 -4.71 36.07 -18.86
N TRP A 93 -5.87 35.99 -19.50
CA TRP A 93 -6.95 35.07 -19.15
C TRP A 93 -6.60 33.55 -19.25
N ILE A 94 -5.86 33.14 -20.29
CA ILE A 94 -5.47 31.71 -20.43
C ILE A 94 -4.58 31.23 -19.27
N PRO A 95 -3.50 31.95 -18.90
CA PRO A 95 -2.68 31.59 -17.73
C PRO A 95 -3.51 31.54 -16.44
N ASP A 96 -4.47 32.43 -16.26
CA ASP A 96 -5.30 32.49 -15.05
C ASP A 96 -6.18 31.26 -14.90
N GLN A 97 -6.85 30.80 -15.96
CA GLN A 97 -7.69 29.58 -15.92
C GLN A 97 -6.89 28.32 -15.69
N LEU A 98 -5.72 28.19 -16.34
CA LEU A 98 -4.79 27.09 -16.09
C LEU A 98 -4.28 27.09 -14.65
N LEU A 99 -3.94 28.28 -14.12
CA LEU A 99 -3.45 28.44 -12.77
C LEU A 99 -4.49 28.09 -11.72
N ILE A 100 -5.76 28.48 -11.92
CA ILE A 100 -6.89 28.13 -11.05
C ILE A 100 -7.01 26.59 -10.95
N GLY A 101 -7.01 25.90 -12.08
CA GLY A 101 -7.06 24.43 -12.11
C GLY A 101 -5.85 23.79 -11.41
N PHE A 102 -4.65 24.30 -11.69
CA PHE A 102 -3.41 23.79 -11.13
C PHE A 102 -3.35 23.98 -9.59
N VAL A 103 -3.60 25.19 -9.11
CA VAL A 103 -3.49 25.52 -7.68
C VAL A 103 -4.57 24.82 -6.86
N SER A 104 -5.75 24.56 -7.43
CA SER A 104 -6.84 23.88 -6.72
C SER A 104 -6.55 22.44 -6.35
N LEU A 105 -5.77 21.72 -7.17
CA LEU A 105 -5.47 20.31 -6.92
C LEU A 105 -4.23 20.12 -6.01
N LEU A 106 -3.24 21.00 -6.11
CA LEU A 106 -1.96 20.87 -5.41
C LEU A 106 -2.09 20.70 -3.89
N PRO A 107 -2.85 21.55 -3.15
CA PRO A 107 -2.99 21.39 -1.71
C PRO A 107 -3.65 20.06 -1.33
N ALA A 108 -4.66 19.65 -2.09
CA ALA A 108 -5.36 18.39 -1.84
C ALA A 108 -4.45 17.18 -1.89
N LEU A 109 -3.55 17.12 -2.85
CA LEU A 109 -2.67 15.98 -3.08
C LEU A 109 -1.41 15.99 -2.21
N ILE A 110 -0.85 17.17 -1.90
CA ILE A 110 0.36 17.31 -1.09
C ILE A 110 0.04 17.14 0.40
N ILE A 111 -1.03 17.78 0.88
CA ILE A 111 -1.35 17.84 2.31
C ILE A 111 -2.09 16.56 2.76
N PHE A 112 -2.92 15.98 1.89
CA PHE A 112 -3.87 14.93 2.29
C PHE A 112 -3.48 13.51 1.94
N GLN A 113 -2.48 13.30 1.08
CA GLN A 113 -2.14 11.97 0.57
C GLN A 113 -3.37 11.18 0.05
N LEU A 114 -4.37 11.91 -0.47
CA LEU A 114 -5.59 11.33 -0.99
C LEU A 114 -5.32 10.53 -2.27
N ARG A 115 -6.20 9.59 -2.59
CA ARG A 115 -6.12 8.81 -3.83
C ARG A 115 -6.18 9.75 -5.02
N LEU A 116 -5.10 9.82 -5.81
CA LEU A 116 -4.95 10.73 -6.93
C LEU A 116 -6.15 10.70 -7.89
N ARG A 117 -6.61 9.51 -8.28
CA ARG A 117 -7.72 9.33 -9.22
C ARG A 117 -9.04 9.91 -8.71
N THR A 118 -9.41 9.64 -7.46
CA THR A 118 -10.68 10.12 -6.89
C THR A 118 -10.64 11.62 -6.66
N THR A 119 -9.51 12.13 -6.14
CA THR A 119 -9.31 13.55 -5.90
C THR A 119 -9.26 14.34 -7.20
N PHE A 120 -8.62 13.80 -8.24
CA PHE A 120 -8.60 14.40 -9.57
C PHE A 120 -10.02 14.61 -10.12
N TRP A 121 -10.83 13.55 -10.17
CA TRP A 121 -12.19 13.68 -10.70
C TRP A 121 -13.08 14.59 -9.87
N PHE A 122 -12.91 14.58 -8.56
CA PHE A 122 -13.65 15.50 -7.68
C PHE A 122 -13.26 16.95 -7.92
N VAL A 123 -11.97 17.28 -7.95
CA VAL A 123 -11.50 18.66 -8.20
C VAL A 123 -11.81 19.08 -9.63
N PHE A 124 -11.69 18.19 -10.60
CA PHE A 124 -12.09 18.46 -11.98
C PHE A 124 -13.56 18.84 -12.07
N ALA A 125 -14.45 18.03 -11.47
CA ALA A 125 -15.89 18.31 -11.51
C ALA A 125 -16.25 19.63 -10.80
N THR A 126 -15.60 19.93 -9.68
CA THR A 126 -15.93 21.13 -8.88
C THR A 126 -15.31 22.41 -9.46
N VAL A 127 -14.08 22.36 -9.94
CA VAL A 127 -13.35 23.56 -10.41
C VAL A 127 -13.57 23.82 -11.89
N ALA A 128 -13.60 22.77 -12.71
CA ALA A 128 -13.79 22.93 -14.15
C ALA A 128 -15.26 23.14 -14.54
N LEU A 129 -16.18 22.43 -13.88
CA LEU A 129 -17.61 22.48 -14.21
C LEU A 129 -18.43 23.33 -13.24
N GLY A 130 -18.03 23.43 -11.96
CA GLY A 130 -18.85 24.05 -10.94
C GLY A 130 -19.11 25.54 -11.17
N VAL A 131 -18.14 26.25 -11.71
CA VAL A 131 -18.30 27.68 -12.04
C VAL A 131 -19.31 27.84 -13.16
N GLU A 132 -19.19 27.09 -14.24
CA GLU A 132 -20.08 27.14 -15.40
C GLU A 132 -21.51 26.73 -15.04
N ILE A 133 -21.69 25.76 -14.16
CA ILE A 133 -23.01 25.36 -13.64
C ILE A 133 -23.62 26.50 -12.83
N ASN A 134 -22.85 27.21 -12.02
CA ASN A 134 -23.31 28.34 -11.24
C ASN A 134 -23.68 29.54 -12.15
N GLU A 135 -22.90 29.78 -13.20
CA GLU A 135 -23.19 30.83 -14.19
C GLU A 135 -24.44 30.52 -15.01
N ALA A 136 -24.59 29.24 -15.44
CA ALA A 136 -25.82 28.80 -16.11
C ALA A 136 -27.05 28.97 -15.22
N TRP A 137 -26.94 28.62 -13.93
CA TRP A 137 -28.02 28.84 -12.96
C TRP A 137 -28.35 30.33 -12.76
N ALA A 138 -27.33 31.17 -12.65
CA ALA A 138 -27.53 32.62 -12.53
C ALA A 138 -28.27 33.20 -13.75
N ASN A 139 -27.89 32.77 -14.97
CA ASN A 139 -28.57 33.18 -16.20
C ASN A 139 -30.03 32.69 -16.24
N MET A 140 -30.30 31.44 -15.86
CA MET A 140 -31.66 30.90 -15.79
C MET A 140 -32.53 31.59 -14.75
N SER A 141 -31.93 32.17 -13.72
CA SER A 141 -32.60 32.88 -12.63
C SER A 141 -32.85 34.37 -12.97
N GLY A 142 -32.52 34.80 -14.18
CA GLY A 142 -32.77 36.17 -14.64
C GLY A 142 -31.82 37.22 -14.07
N ILE A 143 -30.66 36.82 -13.59
CA ILE A 143 -29.61 37.75 -13.13
C ILE A 143 -28.96 38.37 -14.37
N THR A 144 -29.08 39.68 -14.52
CA THR A 144 -28.48 40.43 -15.62
C THR A 144 -27.27 41.23 -15.14
N PRO A 145 -26.17 41.30 -15.93
CA PRO A 145 -26.01 40.79 -17.29
C PRO A 145 -25.84 39.27 -17.32
N PRO A 146 -26.26 38.63 -18.43
CA PRO A 146 -26.04 37.19 -18.57
C PRO A 146 -24.55 36.85 -18.56
N PHE A 147 -24.20 35.85 -17.77
CA PHE A 147 -22.83 35.35 -17.73
C PHE A 147 -22.55 34.50 -18.96
N ARG A 148 -21.32 34.59 -19.48
CA ARG A 148 -20.88 33.76 -20.58
C ARG A 148 -20.49 32.38 -20.04
N ILE A 149 -21.17 31.37 -20.53
CA ILE A 149 -20.74 29.98 -20.34
C ILE A 149 -19.71 29.65 -21.42
N ASP A 150 -18.46 29.43 -21.04
CA ASP A 150 -17.37 29.18 -21.99
C ASP A 150 -16.75 27.80 -21.76
N ILE A 151 -16.93 26.91 -22.76
CA ILE A 151 -16.35 25.55 -22.72
C ILE A 151 -14.82 25.57 -22.71
N HIS A 152 -14.20 26.66 -23.20
CA HIS A 152 -12.75 26.79 -23.13
C HIS A 152 -12.25 26.97 -21.69
N ASP A 153 -13.03 27.63 -20.82
CA ASP A 153 -12.70 27.76 -19.40
C ASP A 153 -12.70 26.39 -18.71
N VAL A 154 -13.69 25.55 -19.03
CA VAL A 154 -13.75 24.18 -18.54
C VAL A 154 -12.51 23.39 -18.99
N ALA A 155 -12.15 23.50 -20.27
CA ALA A 155 -11.02 22.80 -20.84
C ALA A 155 -9.67 23.27 -20.23
N LEU A 156 -9.47 24.58 -20.10
CA LEU A 156 -8.25 25.17 -19.54
C LEU A 156 -8.07 24.84 -18.05
N ARG A 157 -9.13 24.98 -17.26
CA ARG A 157 -9.10 24.57 -15.84
C ARG A 157 -8.83 23.07 -15.70
N GLY A 158 -9.46 22.25 -16.54
CA GLY A 158 -9.23 20.80 -16.58
C GLY A 158 -7.78 20.44 -16.91
N LEU A 159 -7.16 21.11 -17.87
CA LEU A 159 -5.74 20.98 -18.20
C LEU A 159 -4.84 21.38 -17.02
N GLY A 160 -5.19 22.45 -16.30
CA GLY A 160 -4.48 22.86 -15.08
C GLY A 160 -4.53 21.80 -13.99
N VAL A 161 -5.70 21.20 -13.76
CA VAL A 161 -5.87 20.08 -12.81
C VAL A 161 -5.05 18.87 -13.22
N LEU A 162 -5.00 18.53 -14.51
CA LEU A 162 -4.19 17.43 -15.04
C LEU A 162 -2.69 17.72 -14.87
N ALA A 163 -2.24 18.92 -15.17
CA ALA A 163 -0.84 19.32 -14.99
C ALA A 163 -0.41 19.20 -13.51
N ALA A 164 -1.26 19.65 -12.58
CA ALA A 164 -1.01 19.49 -11.15
C ALA A 164 -0.92 18.02 -10.73
N ALA A 165 -1.79 17.16 -11.25
CA ALA A 165 -1.75 15.72 -10.98
C ALA A 165 -0.43 15.09 -11.42
N LEU A 166 0.06 15.43 -12.62
CA LEU A 166 1.35 14.97 -13.15
C LEU A 166 2.54 15.48 -12.32
N VAL A 167 2.51 16.75 -11.90
CA VAL A 167 3.56 17.32 -11.03
C VAL A 167 3.60 16.60 -9.68
N VAL A 168 2.44 16.36 -9.05
CA VAL A 168 2.39 15.66 -7.77
C VAL A 168 2.86 14.22 -7.89
N GLN A 169 2.47 13.52 -8.96
CA GLN A 169 2.93 12.16 -9.21
C GLN A 169 4.46 12.10 -9.32
N ARG A 170 5.06 12.99 -10.14
CA ARG A 170 6.52 13.07 -10.28
C ARG A 170 7.22 13.52 -9.00
N SER A 171 6.64 14.48 -8.27
CA SER A 171 7.20 14.97 -7.02
C SER A 171 7.19 13.92 -5.93
N ARG A 172 6.14 13.12 -5.82
CA ARG A 172 6.07 11.96 -4.90
C ARG A 172 7.16 10.95 -5.23
N GLN A 173 7.33 10.62 -6.51
CA GLN A 173 8.38 9.71 -6.94
C GLN A 173 9.77 10.28 -6.59
N ALA A 174 10.04 11.52 -6.96
CA ALA A 174 11.31 12.18 -6.67
C ALA A 174 11.57 12.34 -5.16
N PHE A 175 10.52 12.53 -4.35
CA PHE A 175 10.65 12.60 -2.88
C PHE A 175 11.02 11.24 -2.30
N ILE A 176 10.36 10.17 -2.73
CA ILE A 176 10.70 8.79 -2.34
C ILE A 176 12.15 8.49 -2.74
N ASP A 177 12.52 8.74 -3.98
CA ASP A 177 13.87 8.51 -4.50
C ASP A 177 14.92 9.34 -3.73
N ARG A 178 14.63 10.60 -3.40
CA ARG A 178 15.53 11.48 -2.66
C ARG A 178 15.66 11.07 -1.19
N ASP A 179 14.55 10.66 -0.56
CA ASP A 179 14.56 10.15 0.81
C ASP A 179 15.36 8.85 0.90
N LEU A 180 15.17 7.94 -0.07
CA LEU A 180 15.96 6.72 -0.22
C LEU A 180 17.46 7.02 -0.40
N ARG A 181 17.83 8.00 -1.25
CA ARG A 181 19.24 8.41 -1.47
C ARG A 181 19.86 9.07 -0.23
N ARG A 182 19.12 9.94 0.49
CA ARG A 182 19.61 10.56 1.72
C ARG A 182 19.88 9.53 2.82
N LYS A 183 19.02 8.52 2.93
CA LYS A 183 19.14 7.45 3.91
C LYS A 183 20.29 6.50 3.59
N ARG A 184 20.65 6.35 2.30
CA ARG A 184 21.83 5.60 1.84
C ARG A 184 23.14 6.29 2.25
N ALA A 185 23.19 7.62 2.28
CA ALA A 185 24.38 8.39 2.61
C ALA A 185 24.68 8.47 4.13
N GLY A 186 23.74 8.07 4.98
CA GLY A 186 23.84 8.24 6.44
C GLY A 186 23.96 6.96 7.26
N VAL A 187 23.99 5.77 6.63
CA VAL A 187 24.11 4.50 7.36
C VAL A 187 25.59 4.10 7.38
N PRO A 188 26.27 4.13 8.55
CA PRO A 188 27.53 3.45 8.70
C PRO A 188 27.25 1.96 8.45
N ALA A 189 27.96 1.36 7.52
CA ALA A 189 28.00 -0.09 7.39
C ALA A 189 28.68 -0.66 8.65
N ALA A 190 27.93 -0.78 9.73
CA ALA A 190 28.33 -1.66 10.81
C ALA A 190 28.15 -3.06 10.25
N ALA A 191 29.27 -3.66 9.88
CA ALA A 191 29.36 -5.01 9.38
C ALA A 191 29.01 -6.00 10.50
N HIS A 192 27.72 -6.14 10.84
CA HIS A 192 27.24 -7.35 11.46
C HIS A 192 27.11 -8.36 10.32
N ALA A 193 27.75 -9.52 10.48
CA ALA A 193 27.58 -10.61 9.53
C ALA A 193 26.08 -10.93 9.45
N ALA A 194 25.49 -10.69 8.29
CA ALA A 194 24.06 -10.91 8.10
C ALA A 194 23.73 -12.39 8.37
N ILE A 195 22.72 -12.63 9.19
CA ILE A 195 22.29 -13.97 9.60
C ILE A 195 21.04 -14.34 8.80
N GLN A 196 21.05 -15.51 8.13
CA GLN A 196 19.89 -15.98 7.36
C GLN A 196 18.72 -16.39 8.25
N ALA A 197 18.99 -17.13 9.33
CA ALA A 197 18.01 -17.69 10.26
C ALA A 197 17.83 -16.78 11.49
N PRO A 198 16.76 -15.96 11.60
CA PRO A 198 16.57 -15.09 12.74
C PRO A 198 16.22 -15.88 14.00
N ALA A 199 16.59 -15.36 15.18
CA ALA A 199 16.31 -15.97 16.48
C ALA A 199 14.95 -15.56 17.07
N ALA A 200 14.21 -14.69 16.40
CA ALA A 200 12.91 -14.20 16.85
C ALA A 200 11.98 -13.88 15.67
N VAL A 201 10.68 -13.88 15.93
CA VAL A 201 9.64 -13.57 14.95
C VAL A 201 8.56 -12.68 15.54
N VAL A 202 7.93 -11.87 14.67
CA VAL A 202 6.63 -11.22 14.93
C VAL A 202 5.52 -12.17 14.51
N MET A 203 4.52 -12.31 15.35
CA MET A 203 3.26 -13.00 15.05
C MET A 203 2.06 -12.12 15.42
N ILE A 204 0.96 -12.28 14.69
CA ILE A 204 -0.31 -11.63 14.99
C ILE A 204 -1.34 -12.71 15.39
N ARG A 205 -2.00 -12.55 16.53
CA ARG A 205 -3.17 -13.34 16.90
C ARG A 205 -4.41 -12.71 16.27
N PRO A 206 -5.07 -13.36 15.30
CA PRO A 206 -6.14 -12.75 14.53
C PRO A 206 -7.41 -12.60 15.39
N ALA A 207 -8.13 -11.48 15.23
CA ALA A 207 -9.44 -11.28 15.87
C ALA A 207 -10.58 -11.94 15.07
N ALA A 208 -10.52 -11.87 13.74
CA ALA A 208 -11.61 -12.28 12.84
C ALA A 208 -11.08 -13.06 11.60
N PHE A 209 -10.34 -14.14 11.83
CA PHE A 209 -9.78 -14.97 10.75
C PHE A 209 -10.88 -15.66 9.95
N GLN A 210 -10.78 -15.56 8.63
CA GLN A 210 -11.54 -16.34 7.65
C GLN A 210 -10.81 -16.29 6.29
N PRO A 211 -11.09 -17.25 5.37
CA PRO A 211 -10.64 -17.10 3.99
C PRO A 211 -11.14 -15.78 3.39
N ASN A 212 -10.21 -14.92 2.95
CA ASN A 212 -10.49 -13.55 2.56
C ASN A 212 -11.10 -13.48 1.15
N PRO A 213 -12.33 -12.96 0.96
CA PRO A 213 -12.96 -12.88 -0.34
C PRO A 213 -12.20 -11.99 -1.34
N GLU A 214 -11.49 -10.94 -0.84
CA GLU A 214 -10.73 -10.03 -1.71
C GLU A 214 -9.47 -10.71 -2.28
N THR A 215 -8.89 -11.69 -1.59
CA THR A 215 -7.68 -12.41 -2.02
C THR A 215 -7.99 -13.69 -2.79
N ALA A 216 -9.22 -14.18 -2.75
CA ALA A 216 -9.64 -15.40 -3.46
C ALA A 216 -9.51 -15.30 -5.00
N VAL A 217 -9.46 -14.10 -5.54
CA VAL A 217 -9.41 -13.85 -6.99
C VAL A 217 -8.10 -14.34 -7.62
N ASP A 218 -6.99 -14.24 -6.89
CA ASP A 218 -5.65 -14.55 -7.39
C ASP A 218 -4.88 -15.57 -6.52
N ASN A 219 -5.49 -16.06 -5.43
CA ASN A 219 -4.89 -17.04 -4.53
C ASN A 219 -5.50 -18.45 -4.75
N ALA A 220 -4.94 -19.22 -5.67
CA ALA A 220 -5.37 -20.58 -5.97
C ALA A 220 -5.20 -21.58 -4.81
N PHE A 221 -4.44 -21.23 -3.77
CA PHE A 221 -4.25 -22.06 -2.58
C PHE A 221 -5.34 -21.85 -1.52
N GLN A 222 -6.19 -20.83 -1.71
CA GLN A 222 -7.25 -20.49 -0.77
C GLN A 222 -8.48 -21.39 -0.98
N SER A 223 -9.06 -21.82 0.13
CA SER A 223 -10.36 -22.53 0.13
C SER A 223 -11.52 -21.56 -0.09
N ALA A 224 -12.70 -22.11 -0.43
CA ALA A 224 -13.92 -21.32 -0.53
C ALA A 224 -14.21 -20.57 0.80
N GLY A 225 -14.76 -19.38 0.66
CA GLY A 225 -15.14 -18.54 1.80
C GLY A 225 -16.23 -19.19 2.67
N VAL A 226 -16.33 -18.72 3.92
CA VAL A 226 -17.31 -19.19 4.90
C VAL A 226 -18.51 -18.25 4.91
N ALA A 227 -19.68 -18.75 4.53
CA ALA A 227 -20.89 -17.94 4.43
C ALA A 227 -21.60 -17.77 5.78
N ASP A 228 -21.66 -18.82 6.61
CA ASP A 228 -22.37 -18.83 7.88
C ASP A 228 -21.60 -18.09 9.00
N VAL A 229 -22.32 -17.32 9.82
CA VAL A 229 -21.74 -16.52 10.92
C VAL A 229 -21.16 -17.38 12.01
N ALA A 230 -21.88 -18.46 12.40
CA ALA A 230 -21.41 -19.37 13.46
C ALA A 230 -20.17 -20.15 13.02
N GLU A 231 -20.12 -20.56 11.73
CA GLU A 231 -18.94 -21.20 11.18
C GLU A 231 -17.75 -20.22 11.14
N ARG A 232 -17.95 -18.94 10.76
CA ARG A 232 -16.87 -17.92 10.81
C ARG A 232 -16.30 -17.75 12.21
N GLN A 233 -17.16 -17.70 13.24
CA GLN A 233 -16.71 -17.62 14.63
C GLN A 233 -15.91 -18.86 15.05
N SER A 234 -16.36 -20.04 14.68
CA SER A 234 -15.64 -21.30 14.94
C SER A 234 -14.28 -21.32 14.24
N VAL A 235 -14.22 -20.92 12.97
CA VAL A 235 -12.97 -20.83 12.18
C VAL A 235 -12.00 -19.83 12.82
N ALA A 236 -12.47 -18.65 13.24
CA ALA A 236 -11.63 -17.65 13.89
C ALA A 236 -11.08 -18.17 15.24
N ALA A 237 -11.92 -18.81 16.06
CA ALA A 237 -11.48 -19.42 17.33
C ALA A 237 -10.43 -20.51 17.11
N GLN A 238 -10.63 -21.38 16.13
CA GLN A 238 -9.68 -22.43 15.81
C GLN A 238 -8.35 -21.85 15.28
N ALA A 239 -8.39 -20.80 14.46
CA ALA A 239 -7.18 -20.11 14.01
C ALA A 239 -6.38 -19.50 15.17
N GLN A 240 -7.06 -18.94 16.20
CA GLN A 240 -6.38 -18.44 17.40
C GLN A 240 -5.67 -19.57 18.17
N ILE A 241 -6.30 -20.75 18.26
CA ILE A 241 -5.67 -21.94 18.87
C ILE A 241 -4.43 -22.35 18.08
N GLU A 242 -4.52 -22.41 16.76
CA GLU A 242 -3.38 -22.78 15.89
C GLU A 242 -2.23 -21.75 16.01
N VAL A 243 -2.52 -20.45 16.06
CA VAL A 243 -1.52 -19.40 16.33
C VAL A 243 -0.84 -19.60 17.68
N ALA A 244 -1.61 -19.93 18.73
CA ALA A 244 -1.07 -20.19 20.05
C ALA A 244 -0.17 -21.46 20.06
N MET A 245 -0.55 -22.50 19.32
CA MET A 245 0.25 -23.71 19.14
C MET A 245 1.58 -23.41 18.44
N VAL A 246 1.58 -22.63 17.35
CA VAL A 246 2.80 -22.19 16.65
C VAL A 246 3.70 -21.42 17.60
N ALA A 247 3.16 -20.44 18.32
CA ALA A 247 3.92 -19.63 19.27
C ALA A 247 4.52 -20.48 20.41
N ALA A 248 3.77 -21.44 20.94
CA ALA A 248 4.24 -22.36 21.99
C ALA A 248 5.36 -23.28 21.48
N ALA A 249 5.20 -23.84 20.29
CA ALA A 249 6.21 -24.72 19.67
C ALA A 249 7.53 -23.95 19.43
N LEU A 250 7.46 -22.74 18.89
CA LEU A 250 8.64 -21.89 18.66
C LEU A 250 9.34 -21.51 19.96
N ARG A 251 8.57 -21.08 20.99
CA ARG A 251 9.14 -20.79 22.32
C ARG A 251 9.77 -22.01 22.97
N GLY A 252 9.17 -23.20 22.78
CA GLY A 252 9.73 -24.47 23.26
C GLY A 252 11.08 -24.81 22.64
N GLU A 253 11.37 -24.33 21.44
CA GLU A 253 12.66 -24.42 20.76
C GLU A 253 13.62 -23.27 21.13
N GLY A 254 13.17 -22.31 21.94
CA GLY A 254 13.97 -21.15 22.34
C GLY A 254 13.97 -20.00 21.32
N VAL A 255 13.04 -20.02 20.35
CA VAL A 255 12.84 -18.91 19.44
C VAL A 255 12.03 -17.81 20.13
N GLY A 256 12.47 -16.56 20.03
CA GLY A 256 11.74 -15.40 20.53
C GLY A 256 10.44 -15.17 19.73
N VAL A 257 9.32 -15.03 20.43
CA VAL A 257 8.04 -14.73 19.78
C VAL A 257 7.47 -13.43 20.35
N VAL A 258 7.43 -12.39 19.51
CA VAL A 258 6.77 -11.12 19.81
C VAL A 258 5.36 -11.19 19.23
N MET A 259 4.38 -11.41 20.11
CA MET A 259 2.98 -11.57 19.75
C MET A 259 2.25 -10.25 19.92
N PHE A 260 1.45 -9.88 18.92
CA PHE A 260 0.48 -8.79 19.00
C PHE A 260 -0.92 -9.31 18.75
N ASP A 261 -1.89 -8.80 19.51
CA ASP A 261 -3.30 -9.08 19.27
C ASP A 261 -3.81 -8.19 18.15
N ASP A 262 -4.60 -8.75 17.23
CA ASP A 262 -5.26 -7.95 16.21
C ASP A 262 -6.33 -7.04 16.83
N ARG A 263 -6.71 -6.01 16.09
CA ARG A 263 -7.66 -5.00 16.56
C ARG A 263 -9.09 -5.49 16.36
N GLU A 264 -9.85 -5.53 17.43
CA GLU A 264 -11.27 -5.84 17.37
C GLU A 264 -12.03 -4.78 16.55
N GLY A 265 -13.05 -5.22 15.82
CA GLY A 265 -13.91 -4.36 15.02
C GLY A 265 -13.30 -3.85 13.71
N ILE A 266 -12.07 -4.26 13.37
CA ILE A 266 -11.45 -3.97 12.08
C ILE A 266 -11.46 -5.26 11.26
N ASP A 267 -12.04 -5.18 10.05
CA ASP A 267 -12.09 -6.30 9.11
C ASP A 267 -10.71 -6.53 8.47
N THR A 268 -9.93 -7.44 9.05
CA THR A 268 -8.58 -7.85 8.66
C THR A 268 -8.45 -9.38 8.66
N PRO A 269 -9.15 -10.08 7.75
CA PRO A 269 -9.24 -11.54 7.78
C PRO A 269 -7.89 -12.25 7.64
N ASP A 270 -6.90 -11.64 7.01
CA ASP A 270 -5.55 -12.18 6.77
C ASP A 270 -4.49 -11.61 7.74
N SER A 271 -4.89 -10.95 8.83
CA SER A 271 -3.95 -10.32 9.78
C SER A 271 -2.93 -11.29 10.39
N VAL A 272 -3.24 -12.58 10.38
CA VAL A 272 -2.36 -13.68 10.82
C VAL A 272 -1.06 -13.78 10.00
N PHE A 273 -0.95 -13.08 8.85
CA PHE A 273 0.19 -13.12 7.94
C PHE A 273 1.00 -11.80 7.92
N PRO A 274 1.68 -11.43 9.04
CA PRO A 274 2.39 -10.15 9.16
C PRO A 274 3.56 -10.01 8.18
N ASN A 275 4.17 -11.11 7.75
CA ASN A 275 5.31 -11.10 6.83
C ASN A 275 5.01 -10.41 5.48
N ASN A 276 3.73 -10.21 5.14
CA ASN A 276 3.35 -9.56 3.89
C ASN A 276 3.37 -8.04 3.97
N TRP A 277 3.28 -7.45 5.16
CA TRP A 277 3.24 -6.00 5.29
C TRP A 277 4.41 -5.40 6.10
N ILE A 278 5.21 -6.24 6.80
CA ILE A 278 6.38 -5.80 7.56
C ILE A 278 7.56 -6.74 7.36
N SER A 279 8.75 -6.19 7.24
CA SER A 279 10.02 -6.91 7.41
C SER A 279 11.00 -6.10 8.24
N THR A 280 11.98 -6.79 8.83
CA THR A 280 13.02 -6.18 9.66
C THR A 280 14.40 -6.61 9.17
N HIS A 281 15.41 -5.76 9.39
CA HIS A 281 16.74 -5.95 8.82
C HIS A 281 17.84 -5.70 9.86
N ASP A 282 19.01 -6.32 9.62
CA ASP A 282 20.17 -6.32 10.51
C ASP A 282 20.81 -4.94 10.73
N ASP A 283 20.52 -3.98 9.86
CA ASP A 283 20.94 -2.58 9.96
C ASP A 283 19.99 -1.69 10.77
N GLY A 284 19.01 -2.30 11.44
CA GLY A 284 18.01 -1.60 12.25
C GLY A 284 16.83 -1.04 11.47
N ARG A 285 16.72 -1.32 10.17
CA ARG A 285 15.59 -0.86 9.36
C ARG A 285 14.37 -1.77 9.49
N VAL A 286 13.21 -1.15 9.53
CA VAL A 286 11.90 -1.78 9.39
C VAL A 286 11.30 -1.31 8.07
N VAL A 287 10.78 -2.22 7.26
CA VAL A 287 10.10 -1.88 5.99
C VAL A 287 8.61 -2.17 6.11
N LEU A 288 7.78 -1.19 5.71
CA LEU A 288 6.34 -1.35 5.55
C LEU A 288 6.00 -1.42 4.05
N TYR A 289 5.19 -2.39 3.68
CA TYR A 289 4.96 -2.75 2.29
C TYR A 289 3.59 -2.35 1.75
N PRO A 290 3.50 -2.02 0.44
CA PRO A 290 2.24 -1.75 -0.25
C PRO A 290 1.48 -3.06 -0.52
N MET A 291 0.20 -3.10 -0.08
CA MET A 291 -0.67 -4.26 -0.16
C MET A 291 -1.69 -4.12 -1.30
N ALA A 292 -1.96 -5.21 -2.03
CA ALA A 292 -2.86 -5.20 -3.18
C ALA A 292 -4.31 -4.95 -2.77
N THR A 293 -4.81 -5.68 -1.78
CA THR A 293 -6.21 -5.62 -1.38
C THR A 293 -6.48 -4.60 -0.26
N PRO A 294 -7.64 -3.91 -0.28
CA PRO A 294 -8.00 -2.93 0.75
C PRO A 294 -8.06 -3.50 2.16
N SER A 295 -8.55 -4.73 2.35
CA SER A 295 -8.58 -5.40 3.65
C SER A 295 -7.18 -5.53 4.24
N ARG A 296 -6.20 -5.95 3.43
CA ARG A 296 -4.83 -6.17 3.85
C ARG A 296 -4.06 -4.87 4.13
N ARG A 297 -4.42 -3.75 3.51
CA ARG A 297 -3.85 -2.43 3.83
C ARG A 297 -4.14 -2.01 5.27
N ARG A 298 -5.26 -2.47 5.84
CA ARG A 298 -5.65 -2.21 7.25
C ARG A 298 -4.82 -3.01 8.26
N GLU A 299 -4.11 -4.05 7.81
CA GLU A 299 -3.24 -4.86 8.67
C GLU A 299 -1.98 -4.11 9.12
N ARG A 300 -1.51 -3.09 8.37
CA ARG A 300 -0.33 -2.30 8.78
C ARG A 300 -0.61 -1.54 10.07
N ARG A 301 0.32 -1.66 11.02
CA ARG A 301 0.15 -1.19 12.40
C ARG A 301 1.42 -0.52 12.91
N ASN A 302 1.29 0.74 13.34
CA ASN A 302 2.40 1.49 13.94
C ASN A 302 2.77 0.96 15.33
N ASP A 303 1.79 0.50 16.11
CA ASP A 303 2.02 -0.08 17.43
C ASP A 303 2.89 -1.36 17.40
N VAL A 304 2.86 -2.11 16.30
CA VAL A 304 3.80 -3.23 16.08
C VAL A 304 5.22 -2.71 15.91
N VAL A 305 5.42 -1.64 15.15
CA VAL A 305 6.74 -1.00 14.96
C VAL A 305 7.24 -0.40 16.27
N GLU A 306 6.37 0.28 17.01
CA GLU A 306 6.68 0.86 18.33
C GLU A 306 7.08 -0.24 19.33
N GLY A 307 6.29 -1.32 19.43
CA GLY A 307 6.59 -2.46 20.31
C GLY A 307 7.87 -3.22 19.94
N LEU A 308 8.25 -3.21 18.64
CA LEU A 308 9.58 -3.69 18.25
C LEU A 308 10.67 -2.75 18.75
N GLY A 309 10.48 -1.42 18.67
CA GLY A 309 11.42 -0.41 19.15
C GLY A 309 11.68 -0.44 20.67
N GLU A 310 10.77 -1.02 21.46
CA GLU A 310 10.98 -1.24 22.89
C GLU A 310 12.05 -2.29 23.18
N ARG A 311 12.22 -3.27 22.30
CA ARG A 311 13.06 -4.48 22.48
C ARG A 311 14.29 -4.50 21.59
N TYR A 312 14.21 -3.86 20.43
CA TYR A 312 15.21 -3.89 19.39
C TYR A 312 15.59 -2.48 18.96
N ALA A 313 16.79 -2.34 18.40
CA ALA A 313 17.27 -1.06 17.87
C ALA A 313 16.64 -0.81 16.49
N VAL A 314 15.53 -0.07 16.46
CA VAL A 314 14.92 0.43 15.22
C VAL A 314 15.57 1.76 14.87
N SER A 315 16.39 1.78 13.82
CA SER A 315 17.09 2.98 13.35
C SER A 315 16.26 3.79 12.37
N GLN A 316 15.39 3.11 11.59
CA GLN A 316 14.61 3.73 10.54
C GLN A 316 13.40 2.88 10.15
N VAL A 317 12.30 3.55 9.79
CA VAL A 317 11.16 2.92 9.13
C VAL A 317 11.12 3.39 7.67
N LEU A 318 11.20 2.43 6.74
CA LEU A 318 11.03 2.66 5.31
C LEU A 318 9.59 2.30 4.94
N ASP A 319 8.75 3.31 4.73
CA ASP A 319 7.35 3.10 4.33
C ASP A 319 7.21 3.19 2.81
N LEU A 320 6.94 2.05 2.16
CA LEU A 320 6.66 1.94 0.73
C LEU A 320 5.14 1.94 0.44
N SER A 321 4.31 1.93 1.46
CA SER A 321 2.86 1.82 1.29
C SER A 321 2.21 2.90 0.41
N PRO A 322 2.76 4.13 0.27
CA PRO A 322 2.13 5.13 -0.59
C PRO A 322 1.99 4.73 -2.07
N VAL A 323 2.86 3.84 -2.59
CA VAL A 323 2.79 3.42 -4.00
C VAL A 323 1.56 2.54 -4.30
N GLU A 324 0.90 1.99 -3.28
CA GLU A 324 -0.35 1.23 -3.48
C GLU A 324 -1.49 2.10 -4.02
N LEU A 325 -1.43 3.43 -3.80
CA LEU A 325 -2.38 4.38 -4.36
C LEU A 325 -2.26 4.50 -5.89
N GLU A 326 -1.11 4.11 -6.42
CA GLU A 326 -0.82 4.08 -7.85
C GLU A 326 -1.09 2.70 -8.47
N GLY A 327 -1.61 1.75 -7.69
CA GLY A 327 -1.87 0.38 -8.14
C GLY A 327 -0.60 -0.49 -8.23
N ARG A 328 0.47 -0.11 -7.54
CA ARG A 328 1.74 -0.85 -7.48
C ARG A 328 1.92 -1.49 -6.11
N TYR A 329 2.23 -2.79 -6.09
CA TYR A 329 2.24 -3.59 -4.87
C TYR A 329 3.56 -4.35 -4.73
N LEU A 330 3.95 -4.63 -3.49
CA LEU A 330 5.04 -5.52 -3.15
C LEU A 330 4.76 -6.07 -1.75
N GLU A 331 4.16 -7.26 -1.66
CA GLU A 331 3.67 -7.81 -0.41
C GLU A 331 4.79 -8.49 0.41
N GLY A 332 5.70 -7.69 0.94
CA GLY A 332 6.73 -8.06 1.91
C GLY A 332 7.46 -9.36 1.59
N THR A 333 7.76 -10.14 2.63
CA THR A 333 8.43 -11.44 2.47
C THR A 333 7.49 -12.58 2.06
N GLY A 334 6.26 -12.27 1.65
CA GLY A 334 5.43 -13.15 0.82
C GLY A 334 5.87 -13.07 -0.63
N ALA A 335 5.85 -11.87 -1.21
CA ALA A 335 6.29 -11.60 -2.57
C ALA A 335 7.82 -11.74 -2.73
N LEU A 336 8.60 -11.44 -1.67
CA LEU A 336 10.06 -11.52 -1.65
C LEU A 336 10.55 -12.69 -0.80
N VAL A 337 11.46 -13.50 -1.34
CA VAL A 337 12.27 -14.40 -0.55
C VAL A 337 13.68 -13.85 -0.52
N LEU A 338 14.18 -13.55 0.69
CA LEU A 338 15.43 -12.84 0.88
C LEU A 338 16.57 -13.77 1.26
N ASP A 339 17.64 -13.71 0.51
CA ASP A 339 18.95 -14.15 0.94
C ASP A 339 19.65 -12.98 1.65
N HIS A 340 19.57 -12.97 2.96
CA HIS A 340 20.14 -11.91 3.78
C HIS A 340 21.68 -11.89 3.73
N VAL A 341 22.31 -13.07 3.54
CA VAL A 341 23.77 -13.22 3.51
C VAL A 341 24.36 -12.68 2.21
N HIS A 342 23.79 -13.08 1.06
CA HIS A 342 24.28 -12.67 -0.26
C HIS A 342 23.58 -11.42 -0.79
N ARG A 343 22.63 -10.84 -0.02
CA ARG A 343 21.85 -9.67 -0.41
C ARG A 343 21.14 -9.85 -1.77
N ILE A 344 20.41 -10.97 -1.89
CA ILE A 344 19.61 -11.28 -3.08
C ILE A 344 18.13 -11.30 -2.69
N ALA A 345 17.29 -10.64 -3.47
CA ALA A 345 15.84 -10.65 -3.35
C ALA A 345 15.23 -11.44 -4.52
N TYR A 346 14.69 -12.60 -4.24
CA TYR A 346 13.99 -13.43 -5.21
C TYR A 346 12.52 -13.06 -5.26
N MET A 347 11.99 -12.78 -6.46
CA MET A 347 10.60 -12.37 -6.67
C MET A 347 9.97 -13.11 -7.86
N ALA A 348 8.93 -13.88 -7.59
CA ALA A 348 8.04 -14.38 -8.63
C ALA A 348 7.07 -13.27 -9.08
N ARG A 349 6.93 -13.08 -10.41
CA ARG A 349 5.99 -12.11 -10.98
C ARG A 349 4.55 -12.50 -10.69
N SER A 350 3.81 -11.58 -10.11
CA SER A 350 2.38 -11.76 -9.80
C SER A 350 1.65 -10.42 -9.70
N GLY A 351 0.35 -10.44 -9.54
CA GLY A 351 -0.45 -9.24 -9.26
C GLY A 351 -0.10 -8.54 -7.94
N ARG A 352 0.66 -9.20 -7.05
CA ARG A 352 1.08 -8.69 -5.73
C ARG A 352 2.56 -8.30 -5.65
N ALA A 353 3.28 -8.32 -6.80
CA ALA A 353 4.71 -8.08 -6.88
C ALA A 353 5.04 -7.22 -8.11
N ASN A 354 5.36 -5.94 -7.90
CA ASN A 354 5.68 -4.98 -8.95
C ASN A 354 7.19 -4.75 -9.05
N GLU A 355 7.78 -4.95 -10.24
CA GLU A 355 9.22 -4.85 -10.47
C GLU A 355 9.77 -3.45 -10.16
N ALA A 356 9.07 -2.38 -10.52
CA ALA A 356 9.54 -1.03 -10.23
C ALA A 356 9.58 -0.72 -8.73
N VAL A 357 8.70 -1.33 -7.92
CA VAL A 357 8.74 -1.23 -6.46
C VAL A 357 9.87 -2.09 -5.90
N LEU A 358 10.11 -3.27 -6.49
CA LEU A 358 11.26 -4.11 -6.15
C LEU A 358 12.59 -3.38 -6.41
N ASP A 359 12.74 -2.71 -7.55
CA ASP A 359 13.95 -1.95 -7.89
C ASP A 359 14.22 -0.85 -6.85
N GLN A 360 13.19 -0.10 -6.45
CA GLN A 360 13.26 0.90 -5.39
C GLN A 360 13.65 0.28 -4.04
N TRP A 361 13.05 -0.86 -3.71
CA TRP A 361 13.38 -1.61 -2.49
C TRP A 361 14.83 -2.09 -2.52
N CYS A 362 15.27 -2.70 -3.64
CA CYS A 362 16.64 -3.19 -3.80
C CYS A 362 17.67 -2.05 -3.72
N GLU A 363 17.40 -0.91 -4.36
CA GLU A 363 18.26 0.26 -4.25
C GLU A 363 18.37 0.75 -2.80
N ALA A 364 17.24 0.85 -2.09
CA ALA A 364 17.20 1.30 -0.71
C ALA A 364 17.90 0.32 0.24
N MET A 365 17.68 -0.99 0.07
CA MET A 365 18.12 -2.02 0.99
C MET A 365 19.48 -2.61 0.62
N GLY A 366 20.03 -2.32 -0.55
CA GLY A 366 21.32 -2.83 -1.02
C GLY A 366 21.27 -4.31 -1.41
N TYR A 367 20.14 -4.74 -2.03
CA TYR A 367 19.97 -6.09 -2.57
C TYR A 367 20.03 -6.11 -4.09
N THR A 368 20.33 -7.29 -4.64
CA THR A 368 20.20 -7.57 -6.07
C THR A 368 18.90 -8.32 -6.31
N ALA A 369 18.11 -7.91 -7.31
CA ALA A 369 16.87 -8.57 -7.67
C ALA A 369 17.10 -9.79 -8.56
N GLU A 370 16.42 -10.90 -8.26
CA GLU A 370 16.26 -12.08 -9.12
C GLU A 370 14.77 -12.30 -9.38
N VAL A 371 14.32 -11.89 -10.55
CA VAL A 371 12.91 -11.91 -10.95
C VAL A 371 12.64 -13.06 -11.92
N PHE A 372 11.55 -13.80 -11.70
CA PHE A 372 11.17 -14.96 -12.52
C PHE A 372 9.65 -15.17 -12.52
N ASN A 373 9.19 -15.97 -13.48
CA ASN A 373 7.78 -16.35 -13.58
C ASN A 373 7.53 -17.69 -12.87
N THR A 374 6.37 -17.83 -12.23
CA THR A 374 5.95 -19.12 -11.66
C THR A 374 4.50 -19.40 -12.02
N VAL A 375 4.18 -20.68 -12.19
CA VAL A 375 2.82 -21.14 -12.42
C VAL A 375 2.51 -22.37 -11.56
N ASP A 376 1.25 -22.46 -11.14
CA ASP A 376 0.69 -23.63 -10.46
C ASP A 376 0.39 -24.78 -11.45
N GLN A 377 -0.32 -25.82 -10.99
CA GLN A 377 -0.74 -26.94 -11.81
C GLN A 377 -1.75 -26.53 -12.90
N ALA A 378 -2.59 -25.50 -12.63
CA ALA A 378 -3.56 -24.96 -13.57
C ALA A 378 -2.94 -23.88 -14.49
N ARG A 379 -1.60 -23.70 -14.44
CA ARG A 379 -0.84 -22.68 -15.20
C ARG A 379 -1.21 -21.24 -14.84
N GLN A 380 -1.80 -21.02 -13.66
CA GLN A 380 -2.01 -19.67 -13.13
C GLN A 380 -0.76 -19.17 -12.41
N PRO A 381 -0.44 -17.86 -12.46
CA PRO A 381 0.66 -17.29 -11.70
C PRO A 381 0.52 -17.57 -10.21
N ILE A 382 1.59 -18.03 -9.55
CA ILE A 382 1.60 -18.18 -8.08
C ILE A 382 1.77 -16.81 -7.46
N TYR A 383 0.85 -16.44 -6.59
CA TYR A 383 0.69 -15.10 -6.06
C TYR A 383 1.85 -14.60 -5.17
N HIS A 384 2.56 -15.50 -4.48
CA HIS A 384 3.69 -15.17 -3.61
C HIS A 384 4.88 -16.12 -3.84
N THR A 385 6.09 -15.57 -3.83
CA THR A 385 7.34 -16.30 -4.02
C THR A 385 7.60 -17.30 -2.89
N ASN A 386 7.21 -16.97 -1.65
CA ASN A 386 7.43 -17.82 -0.48
C ASN A 386 6.59 -19.10 -0.46
N VAL A 387 5.70 -19.31 -1.42
CA VAL A 387 5.01 -20.59 -1.63
C VAL A 387 5.92 -21.59 -2.35
N VAL A 388 6.78 -21.09 -3.23
CA VAL A 388 7.65 -21.93 -4.10
C VAL A 388 9.11 -21.99 -3.66
N LEU A 389 9.53 -21.09 -2.76
CA LEU A 389 10.94 -20.90 -2.42
C LEU A 389 11.14 -20.62 -0.93
N SER A 390 12.04 -21.34 -0.29
CA SER A 390 12.59 -21.04 1.04
C SER A 390 14.10 -21.09 1.01
N ILE A 391 14.75 -20.09 1.62
CA ILE A 391 16.21 -20.02 1.74
C ILE A 391 16.59 -20.21 3.21
N GLY A 392 17.32 -21.28 3.48
CA GLY A 392 17.98 -21.54 4.76
C GLY A 392 19.44 -21.07 4.74
N THR A 393 20.19 -21.38 5.80
CA THR A 393 21.61 -21.05 5.92
C THR A 393 22.45 -21.90 4.96
N ASP A 394 22.23 -23.20 4.93
CA ASP A 394 23.05 -24.14 4.14
C ASP A 394 22.23 -24.86 3.05
N PHE A 395 20.95 -24.63 2.96
CA PHE A 395 20.07 -25.25 1.97
C PHE A 395 19.04 -24.27 1.41
N VAL A 396 18.44 -24.66 0.28
CA VAL A 396 17.31 -23.98 -0.34
C VAL A 396 16.27 -25.04 -0.69
N VAL A 397 15.00 -24.82 -0.34
CA VAL A 397 13.86 -25.61 -0.85
C VAL A 397 13.25 -24.86 -1.99
N ALA A 398 13.22 -25.41 -3.20
CA ALA A 398 12.83 -24.71 -4.41
C ALA A 398 11.92 -25.54 -5.33
N GLY A 399 10.75 -25.00 -5.66
CA GLY A 399 9.84 -25.53 -6.67
C GLY A 399 10.25 -25.11 -8.09
N LEU A 400 11.45 -25.52 -8.54
CA LEU A 400 11.98 -25.12 -9.84
C LEU A 400 11.07 -25.54 -11.00
N GLY A 401 10.38 -26.67 -10.88
CA GLY A 401 9.38 -27.13 -11.85
C GLY A 401 8.19 -26.19 -12.05
N ASN A 402 7.96 -25.23 -11.13
CA ASN A 402 6.94 -24.18 -11.26
C ASN A 402 7.38 -23.03 -12.17
N ILE A 403 8.68 -22.90 -12.51
CA ILE A 403 9.19 -21.92 -13.45
C ILE A 403 8.98 -22.47 -14.88
N PRO A 404 8.06 -21.89 -15.69
CA PRO A 404 7.66 -22.53 -16.97
C PRO A 404 8.75 -22.40 -18.04
N ASP A 405 9.46 -21.28 -18.09
CA ASP A 405 10.55 -21.06 -19.05
C ASP A 405 11.81 -21.82 -18.61
N PRO A 406 12.35 -22.74 -19.44
CA PRO A 406 13.51 -23.54 -19.11
C PRO A 406 14.80 -22.68 -18.99
N VAL A 407 14.92 -21.58 -19.71
CA VAL A 407 16.08 -20.67 -19.62
C VAL A 407 16.06 -19.92 -18.29
N GLU A 408 14.91 -19.38 -17.92
CA GLU A 408 14.71 -18.70 -16.63
C GLU A 408 14.90 -19.66 -15.46
N ARG A 409 14.36 -20.90 -15.57
CA ARG A 409 14.56 -21.97 -14.59
C ARG A 409 16.04 -22.31 -14.37
N ALA A 410 16.80 -22.51 -15.46
CA ALA A 410 18.22 -22.80 -15.39
C ALA A 410 18.99 -21.63 -14.75
N ARG A 411 18.65 -20.39 -15.08
CA ARG A 411 19.25 -19.20 -14.50
C ARG A 411 19.03 -19.12 -12.99
N ILE A 412 17.79 -19.33 -12.53
CA ILE A 412 17.47 -19.30 -11.10
C ILE A 412 18.13 -20.46 -10.37
N ALA A 413 18.10 -21.68 -10.92
CA ALA A 413 18.78 -22.84 -10.34
C ALA A 413 20.28 -22.59 -10.17
N ALA A 414 20.95 -22.05 -11.20
CA ALA A 414 22.35 -21.68 -11.15
C ALA A 414 22.62 -20.61 -10.06
N ARG A 415 21.77 -19.57 -10.01
CA ARG A 415 21.91 -18.48 -9.03
C ARG A 415 21.76 -18.96 -7.59
N LEU A 416 20.84 -19.89 -7.31
CA LEU A 416 20.69 -20.53 -6.00
C LEU A 416 21.93 -21.37 -5.65
N GLY A 417 22.46 -22.16 -6.60
CA GLY A 417 23.66 -22.98 -6.41
C GLY A 417 24.95 -22.16 -6.20
N GLU A 418 25.08 -20.98 -6.82
CA GLU A 418 26.23 -20.08 -6.64
C GLU A 418 26.38 -19.60 -5.19
N THR A 419 25.34 -19.68 -4.38
CA THR A 419 25.37 -19.31 -2.95
C THR A 419 26.04 -20.36 -2.07
N GLY A 420 26.45 -21.52 -2.64
CA GLY A 420 27.07 -22.63 -1.91
C GLY A 420 26.10 -23.46 -1.08
N ARG A 421 24.79 -23.26 -1.26
CA ARG A 421 23.72 -24.00 -0.56
C ARG A 421 23.31 -25.24 -1.34
N ASP A 422 22.89 -26.28 -0.63
CA ASP A 422 22.25 -27.45 -1.22
C ASP A 422 20.85 -27.07 -1.74
N VAL A 423 20.60 -27.24 -3.04
CA VAL A 423 19.29 -26.95 -3.64
C VAL A 423 18.43 -28.21 -3.60
N ILE A 424 17.45 -28.21 -2.73
CA ILE A 424 16.47 -29.29 -2.54
C ILE A 424 15.26 -28.96 -3.43
N GLU A 425 15.20 -29.63 -4.59
CA GLU A 425 14.10 -29.43 -5.51
C GLU A 425 12.83 -30.16 -5.03
N ILE A 426 11.71 -29.42 -5.02
CA ILE A 426 10.35 -29.95 -4.77
C ILE A 426 9.53 -29.85 -6.05
N ASP A 427 8.62 -30.81 -6.25
CA ASP A 427 7.74 -30.82 -7.42
C ASP A 427 6.48 -29.96 -7.21
N ARG A 428 5.68 -29.80 -8.27
CA ARG A 428 4.46 -28.99 -8.26
C ARG A 428 3.39 -29.52 -7.30
N GLY A 429 3.31 -30.82 -7.10
CA GLY A 429 2.43 -31.44 -6.11
C GLY A 429 2.83 -31.05 -4.69
N GLN A 430 4.13 -31.13 -4.39
CA GLN A 430 4.69 -30.71 -3.11
C GLN A 430 4.50 -29.22 -2.84
N VAL A 431 4.65 -28.37 -3.87
CA VAL A 431 4.35 -26.92 -3.78
C VAL A 431 2.88 -26.71 -3.43
N ALA A 432 1.95 -27.45 -4.04
CA ALA A 432 0.51 -27.35 -3.72
C ALA A 432 0.18 -27.73 -2.27
N GLU A 433 1.04 -28.54 -1.63
CA GLU A 433 0.97 -28.92 -0.22
C GLU A 433 1.84 -28.02 0.69
N PHE A 434 2.22 -26.82 0.24
CA PHE A 434 3.04 -25.83 0.96
C PHE A 434 4.46 -26.29 1.35
N ALA A 435 5.03 -27.31 0.70
CA ALA A 435 6.39 -27.79 1.01
C ALA A 435 7.47 -26.70 0.81
N GLY A 436 7.23 -25.69 -0.05
CA GLY A 436 8.08 -24.52 -0.23
C GLY A 436 7.88 -23.42 0.81
N ASN A 437 6.84 -23.51 1.67
CA ASN A 437 6.46 -22.45 2.62
C ASN A 437 7.00 -22.72 4.02
N GLY A 438 8.33 -22.87 4.14
CA GLY A 438 9.03 -23.03 5.39
C GLY A 438 9.91 -21.83 5.74
N LEU A 439 10.36 -21.75 6.99
CA LEU A 439 11.28 -20.75 7.49
C LEU A 439 12.32 -21.37 8.42
N GLU A 440 13.61 -21.13 8.13
CA GLU A 440 14.67 -21.47 9.05
C GLU A 440 14.78 -20.42 10.16
N LEU A 441 14.88 -20.88 11.40
CA LEU A 441 14.99 -20.05 12.60
C LEU A 441 16.12 -20.57 13.48
N THR A 442 16.69 -19.71 14.32
CA THR A 442 17.71 -20.07 15.32
C THR A 442 17.06 -20.21 16.68
N GLY A 443 17.02 -21.43 17.19
CA GLY A 443 16.58 -21.77 18.54
C GLY A 443 17.73 -21.96 19.51
N SER A 444 17.41 -22.24 20.78
CA SER A 444 18.40 -22.48 21.84
C SER A 444 19.22 -23.79 21.64
N ARG A 445 18.71 -24.73 20.85
CA ARG A 445 19.34 -26.00 20.52
C ARG A 445 19.83 -26.09 19.07
N GLY A 446 20.10 -24.96 18.44
CA GLY A 446 20.52 -24.86 17.05
C GLY A 446 19.39 -24.50 16.11
N ARG A 447 19.65 -24.60 14.81
CA ARG A 447 18.69 -24.21 13.77
C ARG A 447 17.53 -25.18 13.65
N ILE A 448 16.36 -24.63 13.37
CA ILE A 448 15.15 -25.40 13.07
C ILE A 448 14.57 -24.88 11.75
N PHE A 449 14.05 -25.78 10.91
CA PHE A 449 13.25 -25.44 9.75
C PHE A 449 11.78 -25.70 10.09
N THR A 450 10.99 -24.63 10.23
CA THR A 450 9.59 -24.74 10.61
C THR A 450 8.69 -24.69 9.38
N LEU A 451 7.74 -25.63 9.32
CA LEU A 451 6.75 -25.79 8.26
C LEU A 451 5.48 -26.44 8.83
N SER A 452 4.44 -26.58 8.03
CA SER A 452 3.22 -27.27 8.49
C SER A 452 3.39 -28.81 8.45
N THR A 453 2.56 -29.52 9.21
CA THR A 453 2.49 -30.99 9.13
C THR A 453 2.06 -31.46 7.75
N ARG A 454 1.22 -30.67 7.04
CA ARG A 454 0.81 -30.92 5.66
C ARG A 454 2.01 -30.84 4.71
N ALA A 455 2.81 -29.77 4.84
CA ALA A 455 4.04 -29.60 4.07
C ALA A 455 5.06 -30.73 4.32
N LEU A 456 5.26 -31.11 5.59
CA LEU A 456 6.16 -32.20 5.93
C LEU A 456 5.70 -33.53 5.32
N ALA A 457 4.42 -33.84 5.38
CA ALA A 457 3.86 -35.08 4.82
C ALA A 457 4.03 -35.18 3.28
N ALA A 458 4.18 -34.05 2.60
CA ALA A 458 4.43 -34.02 1.16
C ALA A 458 5.93 -34.19 0.80
N LEU A 459 6.86 -33.95 1.73
CA LEU A 459 8.28 -34.11 1.47
C LEU A 459 8.69 -35.61 1.43
N ARG A 460 9.60 -35.91 0.53
CA ARG A 460 10.21 -37.24 0.44
C ARG A 460 11.28 -37.43 1.52
N PRO A 461 11.58 -38.70 1.91
CA PRO A 461 12.62 -38.98 2.92
C PRO A 461 14.01 -38.42 2.58
N ASP A 462 14.40 -38.41 1.30
CA ASP A 462 15.68 -37.85 0.84
C ASP A 462 15.72 -36.32 1.02
N GLN A 463 14.62 -35.62 0.76
CA GLN A 463 14.50 -34.16 0.97
C GLN A 463 14.51 -33.79 2.46
N ILE A 464 13.82 -34.60 3.31
CA ILE A 464 13.83 -34.44 4.76
C ILE A 464 15.26 -34.60 5.27
N ALA A 465 15.94 -35.68 4.88
CA ALA A 465 17.32 -35.95 5.29
C ALA A 465 18.29 -34.84 4.87
N ALA A 466 18.12 -34.29 3.67
CA ALA A 466 18.90 -33.14 3.19
C ALA A 466 18.71 -31.87 4.04
N ILE A 467 17.49 -31.57 4.43
CA ILE A 467 17.19 -30.44 5.35
C ILE A 467 17.83 -30.70 6.72
N GLU A 468 17.69 -31.91 7.23
CA GLU A 468 18.16 -32.30 8.58
C GLU A 468 19.66 -32.36 8.70
N THR A 469 20.43 -32.27 7.60
CA THR A 469 21.88 -32.11 7.69
C THR A 469 22.27 -30.76 8.35
N SER A 470 21.40 -29.77 8.30
CA SER A 470 21.71 -28.43 8.78
C SER A 470 20.68 -27.84 9.76
N ALA A 471 19.43 -28.23 9.71
CA ALA A 471 18.36 -27.72 10.56
C ALA A 471 17.36 -28.81 10.93
N ARG A 472 17.05 -28.97 12.22
CA ARG A 472 15.99 -29.91 12.66
C ARG A 472 14.63 -29.44 12.13
N ILE A 473 13.78 -30.36 11.73
CA ILE A 473 12.44 -30.02 11.27
C ILE A 473 11.50 -29.84 12.46
N LEU A 474 10.77 -28.71 12.48
CA LEU A 474 9.68 -28.44 13.41
C LEU A 474 8.37 -28.33 12.61
N ALA A 475 7.58 -29.39 12.63
CA ALA A 475 6.28 -29.42 11.92
C ALA A 475 5.13 -29.12 12.85
N ILE A 476 4.21 -28.21 12.44
CA ILE A 476 3.10 -27.75 13.26
C ILE A 476 1.80 -27.87 12.46
N ALA A 477 0.75 -28.40 13.09
CA ALA A 477 -0.57 -28.54 12.46
C ALA A 477 -1.33 -27.21 12.49
N ILE A 478 -1.67 -26.67 11.30
CA ILE A 478 -2.40 -25.42 11.13
C ILE A 478 -3.47 -25.51 10.01
N PRO A 479 -4.29 -26.56 9.98
CA PRO A 479 -5.19 -26.83 8.86
C PRO A 479 -6.24 -25.72 8.65
N THR A 480 -6.63 -25.01 9.72
CA THR A 480 -7.58 -23.89 9.61
C THR A 480 -6.93 -22.69 8.93
N ILE A 481 -5.72 -22.33 9.31
CA ILE A 481 -4.99 -21.18 8.76
C ILE A 481 -4.65 -21.44 7.28
N GLU A 482 -4.31 -22.66 6.90
CA GLU A 482 -4.04 -23.04 5.51
C GLU A 482 -5.26 -22.88 4.59
N ARG A 483 -6.48 -22.79 5.13
CA ARG A 483 -7.69 -22.46 4.33
C ARG A 483 -7.60 -21.07 3.67
N SER A 484 -6.83 -20.13 4.22
CA SER A 484 -6.60 -18.80 3.61
C SER A 484 -5.49 -18.81 2.57
N GLY A 485 -4.93 -19.99 2.25
CA GLY A 485 -3.92 -20.13 1.21
C GLY A 485 -2.52 -19.68 1.60
N GLY A 486 -2.25 -19.42 2.89
CA GLY A 486 -0.93 -19.23 3.47
C GLY A 486 -0.61 -20.35 4.46
N SER A 487 0.66 -20.60 4.77
CA SER A 487 1.09 -21.61 5.74
C SER A 487 2.05 -21.03 6.78
N VAL A 488 2.83 -21.85 7.49
CA VAL A 488 3.63 -21.46 8.66
C VAL A 488 4.53 -20.26 8.39
N ARG A 489 5.26 -20.23 7.27
CA ARG A 489 6.13 -19.09 6.93
C ARG A 489 5.37 -17.78 6.83
N CYS A 490 4.15 -17.81 6.31
CA CYS A 490 3.34 -16.60 6.15
C CYS A 490 2.94 -15.99 7.50
N MET A 491 2.83 -16.81 8.55
CA MET A 491 2.53 -16.37 9.91
C MET A 491 3.70 -15.69 10.62
N LEU A 492 4.90 -15.77 10.07
CA LEU A 492 6.15 -15.42 10.74
C LEU A 492 6.86 -14.29 10.01
N ALA A 493 6.89 -13.08 10.58
CA ALA A 493 7.81 -12.05 10.14
C ALA A 493 9.11 -12.15 10.97
N GLY A 494 10.20 -12.55 10.33
CA GLY A 494 11.50 -12.72 10.99
C GLY A 494 12.02 -11.41 11.58
N ILE A 495 12.58 -11.45 12.79
CA ILE A 495 13.19 -10.30 13.44
C ILE A 495 14.70 -10.39 13.26
N HIS A 496 15.23 -9.56 12.36
CA HIS A 496 16.66 -9.38 12.11
C HIS A 496 17.24 -8.15 12.79
N LEU A 497 16.41 -7.34 13.47
CA LEU A 497 16.83 -6.14 14.19
C LEU A 497 17.86 -6.49 15.28
N PRO A 498 18.91 -5.65 15.46
CA PRO A 498 19.81 -5.80 16.59
C PRO A 498 19.07 -5.64 17.93
N PRO A 499 19.42 -6.39 18.98
CA PRO A 499 18.87 -6.14 20.31
C PRO A 499 19.14 -4.71 20.75
N ARG A 500 18.17 -4.09 21.44
CA ARG A 500 18.37 -2.79 22.07
C ARG A 500 19.38 -2.95 23.22
N GLN A 501 20.47 -2.20 23.19
CA GLN A 501 21.37 -2.15 24.34
C GLN A 501 20.63 -1.44 25.49
N PRO A 502 20.67 -1.96 26.72
CA PRO A 502 20.18 -1.22 27.86
C PRO A 502 20.91 0.11 27.93
N ASP A 503 20.17 1.19 28.15
CA ASP A 503 20.76 2.52 28.34
C ASP A 503 21.85 2.40 29.43
N ALA A 504 23.06 2.83 29.09
CA ALA A 504 24.14 2.85 30.09
C ALA A 504 23.66 3.65 31.33
N PRO A 505 23.82 3.14 32.55
CA PRO A 505 23.36 3.87 33.72
C PRO A 505 23.97 5.28 33.67
N THR A 506 23.11 6.30 33.66
CA THR A 506 23.57 7.68 33.79
C THR A 506 24.43 7.77 35.04
N ALA A 507 25.70 8.09 34.84
CA ALA A 507 26.62 8.32 35.99
C ALA A 507 25.95 9.32 36.91
N PRO A 508 25.90 9.08 38.25
CA PRO A 508 25.37 10.05 39.17
C PRO A 508 26.16 11.36 39.01
N ALA A 509 25.42 12.46 38.81
CA ALA A 509 26.03 13.79 38.77
C ALA A 509 26.85 14.01 40.07
N ALA A 510 28.15 14.25 39.89
CA ALA A 510 29.08 14.52 40.98
C ALA A 510 28.86 15.92 41.54
#